data_05cc1b8f80872d727d95946213b0a208
#
_entry.id   05cc1b8f80872d727d95946213b0a208
#
_cell.length_a   1.000
_cell.length_b   1.000
_cell.length_c   1.000
_cell.angle_alpha   90.00
_cell.angle_beta   90.00
_cell.angle_gamma   90.00
#
_symmetry.space_group_name_H-M   'P 1'
#
loop_
_entity.id
_entity.type
_entity.pdbx_description
1 polymer ?
#
loop_
_entity_poly.entity_id
_entity_poly.type
_entity_poly.pdbx_seq_one_letter_code
_entity_poly.pdbx_strand_id
1 'polypeptide(L)'
;MLDTASIPATSAADSAADRPDSTTSTGSVRLRTATGAIRTLGPNPATAPVMLHPGDALPARRRVLYIILLGALTALGPFTIDLYLPAFPVLEADFQTTSAAIQLTLTGTMIGFAVGQLVVGPLSDKVGRRMPLIAVTALHVLASAAAALAPTLVTLGAARFFMGVGAAAGGVVAMAIVRDLFGGKRLVVMLSRLALVSGVAPVIAPLIGSALLIVMPWQGIFVVLAVYGIVMLASTVFLIPETLPPARRHDRGSTTTWQRYRSVLSDRVFLGVLVIGGMNFSGLFSYLSASPFLFQDGYGFDPQAYGLLFAVNSLGIVFGVQTASRLAARFGPQWVLAFSTAGTVVFGTGIVVADSMGLGLWGTMVPLFLFITSVGFGFPCVQVLALDRHGKAAGTAASILGAVNFGVAGAVSPLVGWLSASAGITATTMASVMVGCGVIAVLALWLIVRPRTVQALTP
;
A
#
# COMPACT_ATOMS: atom_id res chain seq x y z
N MET A 1 14.56 -7.79 -86.88
CA MET A 1 13.17 -7.85 -87.29
C MET A 1 12.48 -7.11 -86.17
N LEU A 2 12.28 -5.85 -86.34
CA LEU A 2 11.06 -5.17 -86.82
C LEU A 2 9.93 -5.33 -85.79
N ASP A 3 9.26 -4.37 -85.19
CA ASP A 3 8.92 -3.00 -85.64
C ASP A 3 8.41 -2.15 -84.49
N THR A 4 8.83 -1.02 -84.32
CA THR A 4 8.36 0.34 -84.19
C THR A 4 6.86 0.58 -84.30
N ALA A 5 6.30 1.41 -83.44
CA ALA A 5 5.48 2.59 -83.72
C ALA A 5 4.80 3.06 -82.39
N SER A 6 4.94 4.16 -81.96
CA SER A 6 4.90 5.60 -82.30
C SER A 6 3.79 6.28 -81.44
N ILE A 7 4.18 7.36 -80.81
CA ILE A 7 3.47 8.35 -80.03
C ILE A 7 2.42 9.09 -80.91
N PRO A 8 1.39 9.75 -80.38
CA PRO A 8 1.53 11.20 -80.29
C PRO A 8 1.11 11.86 -78.97
N ALA A 9 1.82 12.95 -78.71
CA ALA A 9 1.55 13.96 -77.73
C ALA A 9 0.53 15.01 -78.29
N THR A 10 -0.26 15.58 -77.38
CA THR A 10 -0.77 16.95 -77.42
C THR A 10 -1.35 17.23 -76.02
N SER A 11 -1.17 18.25 -75.39
CA SER A 11 -1.02 19.70 -75.48
C SER A 11 -1.49 20.26 -74.13
N ALA A 12 -0.68 20.93 -73.48
CA ALA A 12 -0.65 22.12 -72.65
C ALA A 12 -1.93 22.74 -72.04
N ALA A 13 -1.67 23.34 -70.91
CA ALA A 13 -2.23 24.48 -70.19
C ALA A 13 -3.35 24.14 -69.21
N ASP A 14 -3.28 24.44 -67.96
CA ASP A 14 -3.17 25.70 -67.25
C ASP A 14 -3.11 25.50 -65.74
N SER A 15 -2.18 26.16 -65.10
CA SER A 15 -2.25 26.96 -63.88
C SER A 15 -3.37 26.72 -62.87
N ALA A 16 -3.01 26.30 -61.66
CA ALA A 16 -3.32 27.07 -60.46
C ALA A 16 -2.71 26.38 -59.21
N ALA A 17 -2.03 27.16 -58.44
CA ALA A 17 -1.45 26.82 -57.14
C ALA A 17 -2.52 26.29 -56.18
N ASP A 18 -2.22 25.12 -55.58
CA ASP A 18 -2.86 24.80 -54.30
C ASP A 18 -1.77 24.19 -53.35
N ARG A 19 -1.60 24.86 -52.23
CA ARG A 19 -0.71 24.47 -51.15
C ARG A 19 -1.33 23.28 -50.42
N PRO A 20 -0.60 22.23 -50.06
CA PRO A 20 -1.17 21.21 -49.21
C PRO A 20 -1.24 21.70 -47.75
N ASP A 21 -2.45 21.87 -47.24
CA ASP A 21 -2.77 22.01 -45.85
C ASP A 21 -2.30 20.75 -45.11
N SER A 22 -1.45 20.97 -44.10
CA SER A 22 -1.01 19.97 -43.14
C SER A 22 -2.16 19.66 -42.17
N THR A 23 -3.05 18.76 -42.52
CA THR A 23 -3.95 18.11 -41.59
C THR A 23 -3.53 16.66 -41.38
N THR A 24 -3.14 16.36 -40.17
CA THR A 24 -2.87 15.03 -39.65
C THR A 24 -3.97 14.04 -40.02
N SER A 25 -3.71 13.15 -40.97
CA SER A 25 -4.64 12.10 -41.35
C SER A 25 -4.59 10.99 -40.31
N THR A 26 -5.60 10.89 -39.46
CA THR A 26 -5.99 9.68 -38.79
C THR A 26 -6.24 8.59 -39.83
N GLY A 27 -5.37 7.55 -39.86
CA GLY A 27 -5.41 6.48 -40.88
C GLY A 27 -6.67 5.61 -40.80
N SER A 28 -7.74 6.06 -41.46
CA SER A 28 -8.90 5.21 -41.75
C SER A 28 -8.81 4.72 -43.18
N VAL A 29 -8.76 3.40 -43.39
CA VAL A 29 -8.82 2.80 -44.73
C VAL A 29 -10.28 2.68 -45.15
N ARG A 30 -10.66 3.33 -46.27
CA ARG A 30 -12.00 3.21 -46.88
C ARG A 30 -11.99 2.03 -47.85
N LEU A 31 -12.74 0.99 -47.57
CA LEU A 31 -12.99 -0.11 -48.51
C LEU A 31 -14.38 0.03 -49.11
N ARG A 32 -14.49 0.03 -50.45
CA ARG A 32 -15.78 -0.10 -51.15
C ARG A 32 -16.20 -1.56 -51.18
N THR A 33 -17.36 -1.86 -50.65
CA THR A 33 -17.97 -3.19 -50.81
C THR A 33 -18.67 -3.31 -52.14
N ALA A 34 -18.86 -4.50 -52.66
CA ALA A 34 -19.52 -4.77 -53.95
C ALA A 34 -20.98 -4.22 -54.05
N THR A 35 -21.54 -3.82 -52.92
CA THR A 35 -22.88 -3.17 -52.83
C THR A 35 -22.84 -1.65 -52.71
N GLY A 36 -21.68 -1.01 -52.93
CA GLY A 36 -21.58 0.45 -52.93
C GLY A 36 -21.58 1.16 -51.56
N ALA A 37 -21.73 0.42 -50.46
CA ALA A 37 -21.67 0.98 -49.11
C ALA A 37 -20.21 1.20 -48.65
N ILE A 38 -19.92 2.42 -48.18
CA ILE A 38 -18.59 2.74 -47.61
C ILE A 38 -18.60 2.32 -46.14
N ARG A 39 -17.88 1.22 -45.81
CA ARG A 39 -17.62 0.83 -44.43
C ARG A 39 -16.26 1.43 -44.01
N THR A 40 -16.30 2.41 -43.14
CA THR A 40 -15.07 2.89 -42.47
C THR A 40 -14.66 1.87 -41.42
N LEU A 41 -13.59 1.14 -41.69
CA LEU A 41 -12.91 0.34 -40.65
C LEU A 41 -12.18 1.34 -39.73
N GLY A 42 -12.53 1.35 -38.47
CA GLY A 42 -11.75 2.04 -37.44
C GLY A 42 -10.27 1.57 -37.46
N PRO A 43 -9.36 2.33 -36.85
CA PRO A 43 -7.95 1.98 -36.86
C PRO A 43 -7.77 0.54 -36.35
N ASN A 44 -7.06 -0.27 -37.15
CA ASN A 44 -6.76 -1.65 -36.79
C ASN A 44 -6.05 -1.67 -35.43
N PRO A 45 -6.56 -2.36 -34.41
CA PRO A 45 -5.91 -2.40 -33.09
C PRO A 45 -4.47 -2.93 -33.12
N ALA A 46 -4.08 -3.63 -34.19
CA ALA A 46 -2.70 -4.07 -34.43
C ALA A 46 -1.74 -2.97 -34.90
N THR A 47 -2.26 -1.82 -35.37
CA THR A 47 -1.47 -0.67 -35.87
C THR A 47 -1.52 0.54 -34.93
N ALA A 48 -2.17 0.44 -33.77
CA ALA A 48 -2.09 1.48 -32.77
C ALA A 48 -0.62 1.65 -32.36
N PRO A 49 -0.06 2.89 -32.35
CA PRO A 49 1.31 3.10 -31.96
C PRO A 49 1.51 2.57 -30.55
N VAL A 50 2.41 1.60 -30.40
CA VAL A 50 2.80 1.06 -29.08
C VAL A 50 3.39 2.25 -28.32
N MET A 51 2.68 2.77 -27.33
CA MET A 51 3.17 3.82 -26.45
C MET A 51 4.37 3.27 -25.69
N LEU A 52 5.57 3.57 -26.16
CA LEU A 52 6.82 3.17 -25.51
C LEU A 52 6.96 3.98 -24.21
N HIS A 53 6.89 3.29 -23.10
CA HIS A 53 7.18 3.92 -21.81
C HIS A 53 8.70 4.06 -21.63
N PRO A 54 9.19 5.13 -20.95
CA PRO A 54 10.62 5.36 -20.75
C PRO A 54 11.39 4.15 -20.19
N GLY A 55 10.75 3.36 -19.33
CA GLY A 55 11.31 2.15 -18.74
C GLY A 55 11.46 0.97 -19.72
N ASP A 56 10.78 1.02 -20.88
CA ASP A 56 10.89 -0.02 -21.88
C ASP A 56 12.25 -0.04 -22.57
N ALA A 57 12.89 1.12 -22.69
CA ALA A 57 14.24 1.29 -23.23
C ALA A 57 15.35 0.92 -22.23
N LEU A 58 15.03 0.67 -20.96
CA LEU A 58 16.03 0.37 -19.93
C LEU A 58 16.60 -1.04 -20.13
N PRO A 59 17.95 -1.22 -20.01
CA PRO A 59 18.57 -2.53 -20.01
C PRO A 59 18.09 -3.35 -18.80
N ALA A 60 18.11 -4.69 -18.92
CA ALA A 60 17.64 -5.61 -17.88
C ALA A 60 18.28 -5.34 -16.51
N ARG A 61 19.59 -5.04 -16.50
CA ARG A 61 20.34 -4.72 -15.26
C ARG A 61 19.76 -3.49 -14.53
N ARG A 62 19.44 -2.41 -15.24
CA ARG A 62 18.82 -1.23 -14.64
C ARG A 62 17.40 -1.49 -14.14
N ARG A 63 16.64 -2.33 -14.86
CA ARG A 63 15.30 -2.74 -14.40
C ARG A 63 15.35 -3.50 -13.08
N VAL A 64 16.28 -4.44 -12.93
CA VAL A 64 16.50 -5.17 -11.68
C VAL A 64 16.90 -4.21 -10.56
N LEU A 65 17.81 -3.26 -10.83
CA LEU A 65 18.21 -2.24 -9.87
C LEU A 65 17.01 -1.43 -9.37
N TYR A 66 16.12 -0.97 -10.28
CA TYR A 66 14.90 -0.25 -9.88
C TYR A 66 13.96 -1.12 -9.02
N ILE A 67 13.83 -2.42 -9.32
CA ILE A 67 13.02 -3.32 -8.49
C ILE A 67 13.57 -3.39 -7.08
N ILE A 68 14.88 -3.56 -6.93
CA ILE A 68 15.54 -3.64 -5.62
C ILE A 68 15.40 -2.31 -4.87
N LEU A 69 15.72 -1.19 -5.51
CA LEU A 69 15.68 0.13 -4.85
C LEU A 69 14.26 0.55 -4.46
N LEU A 70 13.31 0.43 -5.40
CA LEU A 70 11.91 0.81 -5.13
C LEU A 70 11.25 -0.18 -4.17
N GLY A 71 11.61 -1.47 -4.24
CA GLY A 71 11.20 -2.48 -3.28
C GLY A 71 11.72 -2.17 -1.88
N ALA A 72 13.00 -1.85 -1.75
CA ALA A 72 13.59 -1.45 -0.47
C ALA A 72 12.94 -0.16 0.07
N LEU A 73 12.72 0.87 -0.76
CA LEU A 73 11.97 2.06 -0.34
C LEU A 73 10.55 1.73 0.16
N THR A 74 9.87 0.78 -0.49
CA THR A 74 8.54 0.33 -0.04
C THR A 74 8.61 -0.44 1.27
N ALA A 75 9.67 -1.24 1.49
CA ALA A 75 9.90 -1.99 2.72
C ALA A 75 10.25 -1.09 3.92
N LEU A 76 10.68 0.15 3.70
CA LEU A 76 10.98 1.11 4.78
C LEU A 76 9.78 1.28 5.73
N GLY A 77 8.54 1.21 5.21
CA GLY A 77 7.31 1.28 6.00
C GLY A 77 7.20 0.14 7.02
N PRO A 78 7.07 -1.11 6.58
CA PRO A 78 7.03 -2.27 7.47
C PRO A 78 8.23 -2.32 8.43
N PHE A 79 9.45 -2.07 7.96
CA PHE A 79 10.62 -2.04 8.85
C PHE A 79 10.49 -0.97 9.95
N THR A 80 9.98 0.21 9.64
CA THR A 80 9.76 1.27 10.63
C THR A 80 8.74 0.87 11.70
N ILE A 81 7.75 0.05 11.35
CA ILE A 81 6.70 -0.41 12.28
C ILE A 81 7.14 -1.65 13.02
N ASP A 82 7.53 -2.70 12.30
CA ASP A 82 7.57 -4.06 12.83
C ASP A 82 8.93 -4.44 13.47
N LEU A 83 10.04 -3.80 13.04
CA LEU A 83 11.38 -4.03 13.58
C LEU A 83 11.47 -3.72 15.08
N TYR A 84 10.67 -2.81 15.55
CA TYR A 84 10.66 -2.24 16.89
C TYR A 84 9.76 -3.01 17.86
N LEU A 85 8.77 -3.79 17.36
CA LEU A 85 7.78 -4.48 18.20
C LEU A 85 8.39 -5.41 19.27
N PRO A 86 9.42 -6.23 18.98
CA PRO A 86 10.03 -7.09 19.98
C PRO A 86 10.63 -6.34 21.19
N ALA A 87 10.94 -5.05 21.04
CA ALA A 87 11.53 -4.22 22.09
C ALA A 87 10.50 -3.58 23.05
N PHE A 88 9.20 -3.77 22.84
CA PHE A 88 8.15 -3.10 23.65
C PHE A 88 8.27 -3.34 25.15
N PRO A 89 8.43 -4.59 25.66
CA PRO A 89 8.58 -4.81 27.09
C PRO A 89 9.87 -4.20 27.66
N VAL A 90 10.97 -4.24 26.89
CA VAL A 90 12.23 -3.61 27.29
C VAL A 90 12.08 -2.09 27.43
N LEU A 91 11.36 -1.46 26.52
CA LEU A 91 11.07 -0.01 26.57
C LEU A 91 10.16 0.36 27.74
N GLU A 92 9.16 -0.48 28.04
CA GLU A 92 8.30 -0.27 29.20
C GLU A 92 9.12 -0.24 30.50
N ALA A 93 10.04 -1.18 30.64
CA ALA A 93 10.94 -1.25 31.78
C ALA A 93 11.93 -0.07 31.83
N ASP A 94 12.55 0.28 30.68
CA ASP A 94 13.59 1.33 30.59
C ASP A 94 13.04 2.73 30.87
N PHE A 95 11.85 3.04 30.31
CA PHE A 95 11.15 4.30 30.56
C PHE A 95 10.30 4.31 31.83
N GLN A 96 10.24 3.20 32.59
CA GLN A 96 9.42 3.05 33.81
C GLN A 96 7.97 3.52 33.60
N THR A 97 7.35 3.04 32.54
CA THR A 97 6.04 3.50 32.07
C THR A 97 5.07 2.32 31.92
N THR A 98 3.95 2.52 31.26
CA THR A 98 2.93 1.49 31.04
C THR A 98 2.92 1.01 29.60
N SER A 99 2.45 -0.21 29.36
CA SER A 99 2.27 -0.77 28.02
C SER A 99 1.40 0.13 27.12
N ALA A 100 0.37 0.77 27.69
CA ALA A 100 -0.46 1.77 26.98
C ALA A 100 0.38 2.96 26.48
N ALA A 101 1.29 3.47 27.30
CA ALA A 101 2.15 4.59 26.91
C ALA A 101 3.16 4.20 25.82
N ILE A 102 3.69 2.97 25.86
CA ILE A 102 4.54 2.45 24.78
C ILE A 102 3.73 2.30 23.48
N GLN A 103 2.50 1.79 23.53
CA GLN A 103 1.62 1.68 22.36
C GLN A 103 1.35 3.05 21.68
N LEU A 104 1.29 4.14 22.46
CA LEU A 104 1.16 5.49 21.90
C LEU A 104 2.35 5.91 21.02
N THR A 105 3.54 5.35 21.22
CA THR A 105 4.68 5.62 20.31
C THR A 105 4.45 5.01 18.92
N LEU A 106 3.80 3.84 18.87
CA LEU A 106 3.36 3.24 17.61
C LEU A 106 2.26 4.07 16.97
N THR A 107 1.28 4.56 17.77
CA THR A 107 0.26 5.50 17.31
C THR A 107 0.86 6.73 16.64
N GLY A 108 1.91 7.32 17.24
CA GLY A 108 2.65 8.43 16.63
C GLY A 108 3.12 8.09 15.22
N THR A 109 3.73 6.91 15.03
CA THR A 109 4.18 6.45 13.72
C THR A 109 3.02 6.31 12.73
N MET A 110 1.89 5.73 13.17
CA MET A 110 0.73 5.50 12.30
C MET A 110 0.06 6.80 11.87
N ILE A 111 -0.08 7.76 12.77
CA ILE A 111 -0.57 9.10 12.43
C ILE A 111 0.41 9.78 11.46
N GLY A 112 1.71 9.62 11.68
CA GLY A 112 2.73 10.07 10.75
C GLY A 112 2.56 9.46 9.35
N PHE A 113 2.31 8.16 9.26
CA PHE A 113 1.99 7.48 7.99
C PHE A 113 0.74 8.06 7.33
N ALA A 114 -0.34 8.27 8.08
CA ALA A 114 -1.57 8.85 7.57
C ALA A 114 -1.33 10.24 6.97
N VAL A 115 -0.64 11.11 7.70
CA VAL A 115 -0.26 12.45 7.24
C VAL A 115 0.65 12.37 6.01
N GLY A 116 1.66 11.51 6.04
CA GLY A 116 2.60 11.34 4.93
C GLY A 116 1.89 10.90 3.64
N GLN A 117 0.94 9.98 3.72
CA GLN A 117 0.17 9.52 2.55
C GLN A 117 -0.71 10.63 1.95
N LEU A 118 -1.34 11.46 2.80
CA LEU A 118 -2.18 12.57 2.32
C LEU A 118 -1.38 13.71 1.70
N VAL A 119 -0.17 13.96 2.20
CA VAL A 119 0.64 15.11 1.79
C VAL A 119 1.59 14.76 0.65
N VAL A 120 2.34 13.67 0.79
CA VAL A 120 3.48 13.38 -0.12
C VAL A 120 3.00 12.94 -1.50
N GLY A 121 1.91 12.19 -1.60
CA GLY A 121 1.33 11.79 -2.88
C GLY A 121 1.03 13.00 -3.77
N PRO A 122 0.09 13.85 -3.40
CA PRO A 122 -0.26 15.06 -4.16
C PRO A 122 0.91 16.02 -4.36
N LEU A 123 1.82 16.15 -3.39
CA LEU A 123 3.01 16.98 -3.51
C LEU A 123 3.92 16.45 -4.63
N SER A 124 4.17 15.13 -4.67
CA SER A 124 5.01 14.50 -5.68
C SER A 124 4.42 14.59 -7.10
N ASP A 125 3.08 14.66 -7.23
CA ASP A 125 2.41 14.90 -8.50
C ASP A 125 2.59 16.34 -9.04
N LYS A 126 2.82 17.30 -8.14
CA LYS A 126 2.97 18.72 -8.49
C LYS A 126 4.40 19.13 -8.76
N VAL A 127 5.34 18.72 -7.89
CA VAL A 127 6.73 19.18 -7.96
C VAL A 127 7.68 18.18 -8.63
N GLY A 128 7.22 16.96 -8.90
CA GLY A 128 8.02 15.84 -9.40
C GLY A 128 8.29 14.80 -8.31
N ARG A 129 8.77 13.62 -8.69
CA ARG A 129 8.93 12.47 -7.79
C ARG A 129 10.16 12.56 -6.91
N ARG A 130 11.27 13.00 -7.50
CA ARG A 130 12.59 12.90 -6.89
C ARG A 130 12.77 13.78 -5.66
N MET A 131 12.41 15.06 -5.73
CA MET A 131 12.65 16.00 -4.62
C MET A 131 11.84 15.69 -3.37
N PRO A 132 10.50 15.41 -3.44
CA PRO A 132 9.75 14.96 -2.28
C PRO A 132 10.31 13.67 -1.68
N LEU A 133 10.71 12.69 -2.51
CA LEU A 133 11.27 11.43 -2.03
C LEU A 133 12.58 11.65 -1.26
N ILE A 134 13.49 12.50 -1.75
CA ILE A 134 14.71 12.89 -1.04
C ILE A 134 14.38 13.54 0.30
N ALA A 135 13.49 14.54 0.30
CA ALA A 135 13.15 15.29 1.51
C ALA A 135 12.56 14.41 2.62
N VAL A 136 11.62 13.52 2.27
CA VAL A 136 10.97 12.65 3.26
C VAL A 136 11.86 11.49 3.70
N THR A 137 12.74 10.98 2.83
CA THR A 137 13.74 9.97 3.23
C THR A 137 14.79 10.60 4.16
N ALA A 138 15.20 11.83 3.90
CA ALA A 138 16.08 12.59 4.81
C ALA A 138 15.40 12.85 6.17
N LEU A 139 14.11 13.20 6.16
CA LEU A 139 13.30 13.32 7.38
C LEU A 139 13.27 12.02 8.17
N HIS A 140 13.08 10.87 7.51
CA HIS A 140 13.12 9.55 8.14
C HIS A 140 14.46 9.27 8.80
N VAL A 141 15.58 9.57 8.13
CA VAL A 141 16.94 9.41 8.68
C VAL A 141 17.12 10.24 9.94
N LEU A 142 16.80 11.53 9.87
CA LEU A 142 16.94 12.45 11.02
C LEU A 142 16.04 12.03 12.18
N ALA A 143 14.81 11.64 11.89
CA ALA A 143 13.86 11.17 12.89
C ALA A 143 14.30 9.83 13.51
N SER A 144 14.87 8.91 12.73
CA SER A 144 15.43 7.65 13.26
C SER A 144 16.62 7.90 14.17
N ALA A 145 17.52 8.81 13.81
CA ALA A 145 18.62 9.23 14.67
C ALA A 145 18.12 9.90 15.97
N ALA A 146 17.10 10.75 15.86
CA ALA A 146 16.46 11.37 17.04
C ALA A 146 15.79 10.33 17.94
N ALA A 147 15.17 9.29 17.38
CA ALA A 147 14.58 8.18 18.14
C ALA A 147 15.63 7.36 18.88
N ALA A 148 16.79 7.10 18.26
CA ALA A 148 17.92 6.42 18.89
C ALA A 148 18.49 7.19 20.10
N LEU A 149 18.37 8.52 20.08
CA LEU A 149 18.90 9.41 21.14
C LEU A 149 17.78 9.93 22.08
N ALA A 150 16.57 9.39 22.00
CA ALA A 150 15.43 9.92 22.72
C ALA A 150 15.56 9.72 24.24
N PRO A 151 15.63 10.81 25.05
CA PRO A 151 15.76 10.71 26.50
C PRO A 151 14.42 10.46 27.22
N THR A 152 13.31 10.67 26.55
CA THR A 152 11.96 10.53 27.12
C THR A 152 11.02 9.84 26.12
N LEU A 153 9.94 9.25 26.64
CA LEU A 153 8.92 8.61 25.82
C LEU A 153 8.23 9.62 24.88
N VAL A 154 8.07 10.89 25.30
CA VAL A 154 7.49 11.95 24.48
C VAL A 154 8.37 12.26 23.27
N THR A 155 9.68 12.40 23.49
CA THR A 155 10.63 12.63 22.39
C THR A 155 10.71 11.45 21.46
N LEU A 156 10.66 10.23 21.97
CA LEU A 156 10.57 9.02 21.15
C LEU A 156 9.28 9.03 20.31
N GLY A 157 8.12 9.30 20.92
CA GLY A 157 6.84 9.36 20.19
C GLY A 157 6.82 10.43 19.09
N ALA A 158 7.38 11.61 19.37
CA ALA A 158 7.53 12.67 18.37
C ALA A 158 8.45 12.25 17.21
N ALA A 159 9.61 11.66 17.52
CA ALA A 159 10.51 11.13 16.50
C ALA A 159 9.83 10.04 15.66
N ARG A 160 9.10 9.13 16.28
CA ARG A 160 8.31 8.08 15.63
C ARG A 160 7.24 8.64 14.68
N PHE A 161 6.60 9.74 15.04
CA PHE A 161 5.67 10.42 14.12
C PHE A 161 6.37 10.88 12.85
N PHE A 162 7.51 11.55 12.95
CA PHE A 162 8.28 12.00 11.77
C PHE A 162 8.88 10.83 10.97
N MET A 163 9.28 9.74 11.64
CA MET A 163 9.65 8.49 10.95
C MET A 163 8.49 7.96 10.10
N GLY A 164 7.25 7.98 10.65
CA GLY A 164 6.05 7.57 9.93
C GLY A 164 5.79 8.42 8.68
N VAL A 165 5.90 9.76 8.80
CA VAL A 165 5.77 10.68 7.65
C VAL A 165 6.80 10.34 6.57
N GLY A 166 8.05 10.11 6.96
CA GLY A 166 9.14 9.79 6.05
C GLY A 166 8.97 8.43 5.35
N ALA A 167 8.57 7.42 6.10
CA ALA A 167 8.41 6.04 5.59
C ALA A 167 7.18 5.88 4.67
N ALA A 168 6.08 6.62 4.92
CA ALA A 168 4.88 6.58 4.09
C ALA A 168 5.15 6.94 2.63
N ALA A 169 6.07 7.86 2.39
CA ALA A 169 6.43 8.32 1.06
C ALA A 169 7.15 7.25 0.23
N GLY A 170 7.95 6.40 0.87
CA GLY A 170 8.66 5.30 0.20
C GLY A 170 7.71 4.45 -0.64
N GLY A 171 6.61 4.00 -0.06
CA GLY A 171 5.62 3.18 -0.76
C GLY A 171 4.85 3.95 -1.84
N VAL A 172 4.34 5.15 -1.50
CA VAL A 172 3.49 5.95 -2.42
C VAL A 172 4.27 6.41 -3.65
N VAL A 173 5.45 7.00 -3.43
CA VAL A 173 6.26 7.54 -4.52
C VAL A 173 6.91 6.43 -5.34
N ALA A 174 7.34 5.31 -4.71
CA ALA A 174 7.87 4.16 -5.44
C ALA A 174 6.85 3.59 -6.43
N MET A 175 5.60 3.40 -6.01
CA MET A 175 4.54 2.95 -6.92
C MET A 175 4.26 3.95 -8.04
N ALA A 176 4.30 5.27 -7.76
CA ALA A 176 4.15 6.30 -8.77
C ALA A 176 5.29 6.25 -9.80
N ILE A 177 6.55 6.13 -9.36
CA ILE A 177 7.72 5.98 -10.24
C ILE A 177 7.58 4.76 -11.15
N VAL A 178 7.11 3.62 -10.63
CA VAL A 178 6.88 2.42 -11.44
C VAL A 178 5.81 2.69 -12.53
N ARG A 179 4.73 3.39 -12.19
CA ARG A 179 3.68 3.77 -13.16
C ARG A 179 4.17 4.80 -14.19
N ASP A 180 5.06 5.70 -13.80
CA ASP A 180 5.64 6.69 -14.72
C ASP A 180 6.62 6.04 -15.72
N LEU A 181 7.32 4.97 -15.31
CA LEU A 181 8.34 4.29 -16.11
C LEU A 181 7.80 3.15 -16.97
N PHE A 182 6.82 2.39 -16.49
CA PHE A 182 6.38 1.15 -17.12
C PHE A 182 4.89 1.15 -17.44
N GLY A 183 4.54 0.46 -18.55
CA GLY A 183 3.16 0.26 -18.98
C GLY A 183 2.85 -1.19 -19.33
N GLY A 184 1.57 -1.50 -19.57
CA GLY A 184 1.10 -2.81 -20.00
C GLY A 184 1.56 -3.97 -19.11
N LYS A 185 1.98 -5.08 -19.72
CA LYS A 185 2.44 -6.29 -18.99
C LYS A 185 3.63 -6.04 -18.08
N ARG A 186 4.53 -5.12 -18.44
CA ARG A 186 5.71 -4.79 -17.63
C ARG A 186 5.34 -4.06 -16.35
N LEU A 187 4.37 -3.16 -16.39
CA LEU A 187 3.85 -2.50 -15.20
C LEU A 187 3.32 -3.52 -14.19
N VAL A 188 2.50 -4.49 -14.66
CA VAL A 188 1.96 -5.55 -13.79
C VAL A 188 3.08 -6.34 -13.13
N VAL A 189 4.10 -6.76 -13.87
CA VAL A 189 5.25 -7.49 -13.32
C VAL A 189 5.99 -6.68 -12.27
N MET A 190 6.23 -5.37 -12.52
CA MET A 190 6.92 -4.50 -11.57
C MET A 190 6.12 -4.30 -10.29
N LEU A 191 4.82 -4.02 -10.41
CA LEU A 191 3.94 -3.87 -9.24
C LEU A 191 3.83 -5.16 -8.44
N SER A 192 3.77 -6.34 -9.11
CA SER A 192 3.76 -7.64 -8.42
C SER A 192 5.04 -7.89 -7.63
N ARG A 193 6.20 -7.48 -8.14
CA ARG A 193 7.47 -7.61 -7.43
C ARG A 193 7.56 -6.66 -6.22
N LEU A 194 7.06 -5.43 -6.35
CA LEU A 194 6.95 -4.52 -5.21
C LEU A 194 6.01 -5.08 -4.15
N ALA A 195 4.86 -5.62 -4.56
CA ALA A 195 3.91 -6.26 -3.64
C ALA A 195 4.51 -7.46 -2.91
N LEU A 196 5.37 -8.24 -3.59
CA LEU A 196 6.10 -9.35 -2.95
C LEU A 196 7.03 -8.84 -1.85
N VAL A 197 7.81 -7.79 -2.12
CA VAL A 197 8.70 -7.18 -1.11
C VAL A 197 7.88 -6.64 0.07
N SER A 198 6.78 -5.93 -0.19
CA SER A 198 5.88 -5.42 0.86
C SER A 198 5.24 -6.53 1.69
N GLY A 199 4.97 -7.70 1.09
CA GLY A 199 4.41 -8.85 1.82
C GLY A 199 5.45 -9.62 2.64
N VAL A 200 6.70 -9.64 2.21
CA VAL A 200 7.80 -10.33 2.91
C VAL A 200 8.40 -9.47 4.03
N ALA A 201 8.40 -8.15 3.87
CA ALA A 201 8.99 -7.22 4.83
C ALA A 201 8.42 -7.37 6.27
N PRO A 202 7.10 -7.46 6.51
CA PRO A 202 6.55 -7.70 7.84
C PRO A 202 6.93 -9.07 8.46
N VAL A 203 7.24 -10.07 7.62
CA VAL A 203 7.70 -11.38 8.10
C VAL A 203 9.13 -11.28 8.65
N ILE A 204 9.99 -10.56 7.92
CA ILE A 204 11.43 -10.47 8.21
C ILE A 204 11.72 -9.42 9.31
N ALA A 205 10.97 -8.32 9.35
CA ALA A 205 11.27 -7.20 10.23
C ALA A 205 11.32 -7.58 11.72
N PRO A 206 10.34 -8.27 12.32
CA PRO A 206 10.42 -8.64 13.72
C PRO A 206 11.52 -9.69 14.01
N LEU A 207 11.83 -10.58 13.05
CA LEU A 207 12.94 -11.52 13.18
C LEU A 207 14.28 -10.79 13.26
N ILE A 208 14.48 -9.78 12.41
CA ILE A 208 15.68 -8.93 12.49
C ILE A 208 15.66 -8.14 13.79
N GLY A 209 14.51 -7.55 14.17
CA GLY A 209 14.36 -6.78 15.41
C GLY A 209 14.74 -7.58 16.65
N SER A 210 14.22 -8.80 16.77
CA SER A 210 14.53 -9.70 17.86
C SER A 210 16.00 -10.15 17.87
N ALA A 211 16.60 -10.40 16.70
CA ALA A 211 18.02 -10.71 16.59
C ALA A 211 18.92 -9.54 17.00
N LEU A 212 18.53 -8.30 16.66
CA LEU A 212 19.27 -7.11 17.07
C LEU A 212 19.29 -6.94 18.59
N LEU A 213 18.21 -7.28 19.28
CA LEU A 213 18.12 -7.19 20.74
C LEU A 213 19.07 -8.16 21.49
N ILE A 214 19.63 -9.18 20.80
CA ILE A 214 20.67 -10.05 21.38
C ILE A 214 22.01 -9.29 21.50
N VAL A 215 22.32 -8.44 20.52
CA VAL A 215 23.67 -7.88 20.36
C VAL A 215 23.74 -6.38 20.69
N MET A 216 22.59 -5.70 20.81
CA MET A 216 22.54 -4.26 21.07
C MET A 216 21.28 -3.88 21.86
N PRO A 217 21.30 -2.76 22.60
CA PRO A 217 20.10 -2.24 23.25
C PRO A 217 19.07 -1.75 22.22
N TRP A 218 17.83 -1.47 22.67
CA TRP A 218 16.72 -1.09 21.80
C TRP A 218 17.01 0.14 20.90
N GLN A 219 17.87 1.07 21.36
CA GLN A 219 18.33 2.22 20.59
C GLN A 219 19.00 1.80 19.27
N GLY A 220 19.69 0.65 19.29
CA GLY A 220 20.35 0.08 18.11
C GLY A 220 19.39 -0.21 16.96
N ILE A 221 18.13 -0.55 17.24
CA ILE A 221 17.09 -0.73 16.22
C ILE A 221 16.90 0.55 15.41
N PHE A 222 16.85 1.71 16.07
CA PHE A 222 16.71 3.01 15.41
C PHE A 222 17.97 3.43 14.66
N VAL A 223 19.16 3.06 15.17
CA VAL A 223 20.42 3.26 14.44
C VAL A 223 20.42 2.44 13.14
N VAL A 224 19.98 1.18 13.17
CA VAL A 224 19.86 0.33 11.97
C VAL A 224 18.87 0.96 10.97
N LEU A 225 17.73 1.49 11.45
CA LEU A 225 16.75 2.19 10.61
C LEU A 225 17.34 3.47 10.02
N ALA A 226 18.14 4.22 10.77
CA ALA A 226 18.84 5.41 10.27
C ALA A 226 19.85 5.05 9.17
N VAL A 227 20.67 4.01 9.38
CA VAL A 227 21.62 3.50 8.38
C VAL A 227 20.89 3.03 7.12
N TYR A 228 19.82 2.27 7.29
CA TYR A 228 18.97 1.86 6.17
C TYR A 228 18.41 3.05 5.41
N GLY A 229 17.88 4.05 6.13
CA GLY A 229 17.42 5.31 5.55
C GLY A 229 18.51 6.08 4.80
N ILE A 230 19.75 6.12 5.33
CA ILE A 230 20.91 6.75 4.64
C ILE A 230 21.20 6.04 3.31
N VAL A 231 21.21 4.70 3.30
CA VAL A 231 21.41 3.93 2.08
C VAL A 231 20.31 4.22 1.05
N MET A 232 19.05 4.31 1.51
CA MET A 232 17.92 4.65 0.64
C MET A 232 18.00 6.11 0.15
N LEU A 233 18.39 7.04 0.99
CA LEU A 233 18.60 8.45 0.63
C LEU A 233 19.69 8.59 -0.43
N ALA A 234 20.86 7.99 -0.21
CA ALA A 234 21.96 7.98 -1.16
C ALA A 234 21.51 7.34 -2.50
N SER A 235 20.81 6.20 -2.43
CA SER A 235 20.27 5.54 -3.62
C SER A 235 19.29 6.43 -4.39
N THR A 236 18.43 7.15 -3.68
CA THR A 236 17.48 8.10 -4.30
C THR A 236 18.20 9.27 -4.95
N VAL A 237 19.21 9.82 -4.29
CA VAL A 237 19.98 10.97 -4.81
C VAL A 237 20.80 10.59 -6.04
N PHE A 238 21.45 9.43 -6.04
CA PHE A 238 22.42 9.10 -7.10
C PHE A 238 21.83 8.21 -8.21
N LEU A 239 20.80 7.40 -7.94
CA LEU A 239 20.33 6.37 -8.85
C LEU A 239 18.91 6.60 -9.39
N ILE A 240 18.06 7.39 -8.71
CA ILE A 240 16.70 7.65 -9.16
C ILE A 240 16.63 9.01 -9.86
N PRO A 241 16.41 9.04 -11.20
CA PRO A 241 16.18 10.28 -11.92
C PRO A 241 14.77 10.82 -11.66
N GLU A 242 14.52 12.08 -12.06
CA GLU A 242 13.16 12.58 -12.11
C GLU A 242 12.35 11.84 -13.19
N THR A 243 11.24 11.23 -12.78
CA THR A 243 10.40 10.41 -13.68
C THR A 243 9.14 11.12 -14.15
N LEU A 244 8.80 12.26 -13.52
CA LEU A 244 7.65 13.08 -13.91
C LEU A 244 8.11 14.39 -14.56
N PRO A 245 8.18 14.45 -15.91
CA PRO A 245 8.58 15.66 -16.65
C PRO A 245 7.65 16.85 -16.34
N PRO A 246 8.13 18.09 -16.38
CA PRO A 246 7.32 19.28 -16.11
C PRO A 246 6.01 19.34 -16.91
N ALA A 247 6.02 18.89 -18.17
CA ALA A 247 4.85 18.85 -19.05
C ALA A 247 3.74 17.87 -18.58
N ARG A 248 4.06 16.89 -17.74
CA ARG A 248 3.10 15.92 -17.18
C ARG A 248 2.70 16.26 -15.75
N ARG A 249 3.31 17.28 -15.14
CA ARG A 249 2.93 17.72 -13.80
C ARG A 249 1.54 18.35 -13.90
N HIS A 250 0.68 17.99 -12.97
CA HIS A 250 -0.71 18.46 -12.97
C HIS A 250 -0.76 19.98 -13.01
N ASP A 251 -1.31 20.52 -14.12
CA ASP A 251 -1.61 21.92 -14.25
C ASP A 251 -2.58 22.37 -13.14
N ARG A 252 -2.32 23.55 -12.58
CA ARG A 252 -3.09 24.17 -11.51
C ARG A 252 -4.57 24.47 -11.87
N GLY A 253 -5.09 24.00 -13.02
CA GLY A 253 -6.18 24.66 -13.71
C GLY A 253 -7.57 24.00 -13.70
N SER A 254 -7.76 22.70 -13.53
CA SER A 254 -9.10 22.15 -13.87
C SER A 254 -9.92 21.54 -12.74
N THR A 255 -9.33 21.01 -11.67
CA THR A 255 -10.08 20.55 -10.49
C THR A 255 -9.24 20.72 -9.23
N THR A 256 -9.78 21.43 -8.25
CA THR A 256 -9.13 21.62 -6.94
C THR A 256 -8.93 20.25 -6.27
N THR A 257 -7.82 20.06 -5.58
CA THR A 257 -7.57 18.84 -4.77
C THR A 257 -8.78 18.51 -3.89
N TRP A 258 -9.40 19.52 -3.30
CA TRP A 258 -10.62 19.40 -2.49
C TRP A 258 -11.82 18.81 -3.27
N GLN A 259 -12.04 19.23 -4.52
CA GLN A 259 -13.13 18.68 -5.33
C GLN A 259 -12.93 17.20 -5.63
N ARG A 260 -11.68 16.77 -5.85
CA ARG A 260 -11.34 15.34 -6.01
C ARG A 260 -11.59 14.55 -4.74
N TYR A 261 -11.18 15.06 -3.57
CA TYR A 261 -11.47 14.44 -2.29
C TYR A 261 -12.98 14.31 -2.06
N ARG A 262 -13.72 15.39 -2.28
CA ARG A 262 -15.18 15.40 -2.13
C ARG A 262 -15.87 14.42 -3.08
N SER A 263 -15.46 14.31 -4.33
CA SER A 263 -16.05 13.36 -5.29
C SER A 263 -15.88 11.89 -4.87
N VAL A 264 -14.70 11.54 -4.34
CA VAL A 264 -14.41 10.19 -3.84
C VAL A 264 -15.18 9.89 -2.56
N LEU A 265 -15.21 10.83 -1.62
CA LEU A 265 -15.93 10.71 -0.34
C LEU A 265 -17.46 10.78 -0.49
N SER A 266 -17.98 11.16 -1.65
CA SER A 266 -19.43 11.13 -1.91
C SER A 266 -19.93 9.75 -2.35
N ASP A 267 -19.05 8.81 -2.70
CA ASP A 267 -19.45 7.44 -3.07
C ASP A 267 -19.71 6.61 -1.81
N ARG A 268 -20.96 6.15 -1.67
CA ARG A 268 -21.39 5.32 -0.55
C ARG A 268 -20.59 4.02 -0.43
N VAL A 269 -20.29 3.37 -1.55
CA VAL A 269 -19.54 2.10 -1.56
C VAL A 269 -18.12 2.37 -1.08
N PHE A 270 -17.49 3.45 -1.59
CA PHE A 270 -16.17 3.86 -1.12
C PHE A 270 -16.14 4.13 0.38
N LEU A 271 -17.12 4.87 0.93
CA LEU A 271 -17.20 5.12 2.37
C LEU A 271 -17.34 3.84 3.18
N GLY A 272 -18.19 2.90 2.73
CA GLY A 272 -18.32 1.61 3.40
C GLY A 272 -17.04 0.80 3.38
N VAL A 273 -16.37 0.74 2.23
CA VAL A 273 -15.07 0.07 2.07
C VAL A 273 -13.97 0.75 2.88
N LEU A 274 -14.01 2.08 3.00
CA LEU A 274 -13.11 2.87 3.83
C LEU A 274 -13.22 2.51 5.32
N VAL A 275 -14.45 2.38 5.83
CA VAL A 275 -14.70 1.92 7.21
C VAL A 275 -14.21 0.48 7.40
N ILE A 276 -14.51 -0.43 6.47
CA ILE A 276 -14.08 -1.83 6.55
C ILE A 276 -12.54 -1.91 6.55
N GLY A 277 -11.87 -1.19 5.64
CA GLY A 277 -10.41 -1.13 5.58
C GLY A 277 -9.79 -0.62 6.87
N GLY A 278 -10.31 0.51 7.40
CA GLY A 278 -9.87 1.10 8.65
C GLY A 278 -10.06 0.15 9.84
N MET A 279 -11.19 -0.55 9.93
CA MET A 279 -11.46 -1.51 11.00
C MET A 279 -10.60 -2.78 10.88
N ASN A 280 -10.41 -3.33 9.68
CA ASN A 280 -9.50 -4.46 9.47
C ASN A 280 -8.06 -4.12 9.87
N PHE A 281 -7.59 -2.93 9.49
CA PHE A 281 -6.29 -2.41 9.93
C PHE A 281 -6.23 -2.23 11.44
N SER A 282 -7.28 -1.67 12.05
CA SER A 282 -7.34 -1.47 13.50
C SER A 282 -7.29 -2.79 14.27
N GLY A 283 -8.03 -3.81 13.83
CA GLY A 283 -7.97 -5.14 14.42
C GLY A 283 -6.56 -5.76 14.33
N LEU A 284 -5.92 -5.66 13.17
CA LEU A 284 -4.53 -6.11 12.99
C LEU A 284 -3.56 -5.36 13.89
N PHE A 285 -3.65 -4.03 13.95
CA PHE A 285 -2.74 -3.21 14.76
C PHE A 285 -3.02 -3.28 16.26
N SER A 286 -4.22 -3.62 16.68
CA SER A 286 -4.51 -4.01 18.07
C SER A 286 -3.73 -5.26 18.47
N TYR A 287 -3.66 -6.25 17.58
CA TYR A 287 -2.76 -7.39 17.75
C TYR A 287 -1.28 -6.97 17.75
N LEU A 288 -0.83 -6.19 16.76
CA LEU A 288 0.57 -5.77 16.65
C LEU A 288 1.06 -5.04 17.90
N SER A 289 0.25 -4.14 18.45
CA SER A 289 0.62 -3.32 19.62
C SER A 289 0.56 -4.07 20.94
N ALA A 290 -0.32 -5.07 21.07
CA ALA A 290 -0.54 -5.82 22.30
C ALA A 290 0.30 -7.10 22.39
N SER A 291 0.55 -7.74 21.23
CA SER A 291 1.20 -9.05 21.19
C SER A 291 2.59 -9.13 21.84
N PRO A 292 3.48 -8.09 21.76
CA PRO A 292 4.76 -8.17 22.45
C PRO A 292 4.60 -8.41 23.96
N PHE A 293 3.71 -7.65 24.59
CA PHE A 293 3.43 -7.77 26.02
C PHE A 293 2.71 -9.08 26.34
N LEU A 294 1.70 -9.45 25.56
CA LEU A 294 0.96 -10.69 25.79
C LEU A 294 1.88 -11.92 25.72
N PHE A 295 2.72 -12.01 24.69
CA PHE A 295 3.55 -13.20 24.48
C PHE A 295 4.84 -13.18 25.29
N GLN A 296 5.49 -12.04 25.49
CA GLN A 296 6.73 -11.98 26.25
C GLN A 296 6.45 -11.94 27.76
N ASP A 297 5.61 -11.00 28.24
CA ASP A 297 5.33 -10.87 29.67
C ASP A 297 4.27 -11.88 30.15
N GLY A 298 3.23 -12.13 29.35
CA GLY A 298 2.13 -13.02 29.72
C GLY A 298 2.45 -14.51 29.56
N TYR A 299 3.03 -14.90 28.42
CA TYR A 299 3.39 -16.31 28.16
C TYR A 299 4.88 -16.64 28.33
N GLY A 300 5.71 -15.67 28.70
CA GLY A 300 7.13 -15.87 29.00
C GLY A 300 8.02 -16.15 27.79
N PHE A 301 7.62 -15.68 26.60
CA PHE A 301 8.45 -15.79 25.39
C PHE A 301 9.65 -14.84 25.48
N ASP A 302 10.81 -15.32 25.07
CA ASP A 302 11.90 -14.42 24.78
C ASP A 302 11.64 -13.63 23.46
N PRO A 303 12.35 -12.52 23.20
CA PRO A 303 12.15 -11.74 21.98
C PRO A 303 12.31 -12.56 20.69
N GLN A 304 13.13 -13.62 20.69
CA GLN A 304 13.39 -14.47 19.52
C GLN A 304 12.19 -15.38 19.24
N ALA A 305 11.64 -16.04 20.25
CA ALA A 305 10.42 -16.84 20.14
C ALA A 305 9.24 -15.96 19.69
N TYR A 306 9.13 -14.73 20.23
CA TYR A 306 8.14 -13.76 19.77
C TYR A 306 8.33 -13.40 18.29
N GLY A 307 9.56 -13.11 17.86
CA GLY A 307 9.86 -12.82 16.45
C GLY A 307 9.46 -13.97 15.51
N LEU A 308 9.72 -15.23 15.93
CA LEU A 308 9.31 -16.41 15.15
C LEU A 308 7.78 -16.55 15.09
N LEU A 309 7.10 -16.38 16.23
CA LEU A 309 5.62 -16.38 16.28
C LEU A 309 5.04 -15.34 15.32
N PHE A 310 5.58 -14.12 15.35
CA PHE A 310 5.15 -13.05 14.46
C PHE A 310 5.36 -13.40 12.99
N ALA A 311 6.50 -14.02 12.66
CA ALA A 311 6.77 -14.47 11.30
C ALA A 311 5.75 -15.53 10.83
N VAL A 312 5.42 -16.51 11.68
CA VAL A 312 4.38 -17.52 11.39
C VAL A 312 3.02 -16.85 11.14
N ASN A 313 2.63 -15.90 11.99
CA ASN A 313 1.38 -15.17 11.83
C ASN A 313 1.36 -14.33 10.54
N SER A 314 2.48 -13.72 10.18
CA SER A 314 2.63 -12.96 8.93
C SER A 314 2.48 -13.84 7.67
N LEU A 315 2.90 -15.12 7.73
CA LEU A 315 2.63 -16.09 6.66
C LEU A 315 1.11 -16.30 6.48
N GLY A 316 0.31 -16.23 7.53
CA GLY A 316 -1.15 -16.25 7.45
C GLY A 316 -1.69 -15.10 6.62
N ILE A 317 -1.17 -13.87 6.79
CA ILE A 317 -1.54 -12.72 5.95
C ILE A 317 -1.20 -12.99 4.48
N VAL A 318 0.01 -13.45 4.20
CA VAL A 318 0.46 -13.75 2.83
C VAL A 318 -0.44 -14.80 2.19
N PHE A 319 -0.75 -15.88 2.90
CA PHE A 319 -1.67 -16.92 2.44
C PHE A 319 -3.07 -16.35 2.16
N GLY A 320 -3.61 -15.54 3.07
CA GLY A 320 -4.91 -14.87 2.91
C GLY A 320 -4.96 -13.99 1.67
N VAL A 321 -3.96 -13.10 1.48
CA VAL A 321 -3.86 -12.20 0.32
C VAL A 321 -3.78 -12.96 -1.00
N GLN A 322 -2.93 -13.99 -1.09
CA GLN A 322 -2.76 -14.77 -2.31
C GLN A 322 -4.01 -15.56 -2.68
N THR A 323 -4.66 -16.16 -1.67
CA THR A 323 -5.87 -16.93 -1.86
C THR A 323 -7.06 -16.03 -2.20
N ALA A 324 -7.19 -14.89 -1.52
CA ALA A 324 -8.24 -13.89 -1.78
C ALA A 324 -8.23 -13.41 -3.22
N SER A 325 -7.07 -13.17 -3.80
CA SER A 325 -6.94 -12.69 -5.19
C SER A 325 -7.54 -13.71 -6.18
N ARG A 326 -7.34 -15.02 -5.94
CA ARG A 326 -7.93 -16.10 -6.76
C ARG A 326 -9.44 -16.25 -6.54
N LEU A 327 -9.87 -16.19 -5.27
CA LEU A 327 -11.28 -16.31 -4.93
C LEU A 327 -12.09 -15.10 -5.40
N ALA A 328 -11.53 -13.89 -5.33
CA ALA A 328 -12.19 -12.68 -5.80
C ALA A 328 -12.45 -12.71 -7.32
N ALA A 329 -11.55 -13.31 -8.10
CA ALA A 329 -11.78 -13.53 -9.53
C ALA A 329 -12.94 -14.50 -9.82
N ARG A 330 -13.23 -15.44 -8.91
CA ARG A 330 -14.28 -16.46 -9.09
C ARG A 330 -15.62 -16.05 -8.48
N PHE A 331 -15.61 -15.48 -7.28
CA PHE A 331 -16.82 -15.21 -6.48
C PHE A 331 -17.14 -13.71 -6.38
N GLY A 332 -16.24 -12.85 -6.82
CA GLY A 332 -16.30 -11.39 -6.65
C GLY A 332 -15.70 -10.92 -5.32
N PRO A 333 -15.05 -9.74 -5.32
CA PRO A 333 -14.35 -9.20 -4.16
C PRO A 333 -15.29 -8.91 -2.97
N GLN A 334 -16.55 -8.57 -3.21
CA GLN A 334 -17.54 -8.30 -2.16
C GLN A 334 -17.86 -9.53 -1.31
N TRP A 335 -17.89 -10.73 -1.88
CA TRP A 335 -18.20 -11.97 -1.15
C TRP A 335 -16.97 -12.50 -0.40
N VAL A 336 -15.76 -12.35 -0.98
CA VAL A 336 -14.51 -12.65 -0.28
C VAL A 336 -14.34 -11.71 0.90
N LEU A 337 -14.71 -10.43 0.76
CA LEU A 337 -14.69 -9.46 1.86
C LEU A 337 -15.71 -9.83 2.96
N ALA A 338 -16.90 -10.36 2.59
CA ALA A 338 -17.87 -10.86 3.56
C ALA A 338 -17.32 -12.07 4.35
N PHE A 339 -16.65 -13.00 3.67
CA PHE A 339 -15.96 -14.11 4.33
C PHE A 339 -14.84 -13.60 5.28
N SER A 340 -14.03 -12.66 4.82
CA SER A 340 -12.95 -12.04 5.63
C SER A 340 -13.49 -11.41 6.91
N THR A 341 -14.48 -10.52 6.80
CA THR A 341 -15.06 -9.81 7.97
C THR A 341 -15.79 -10.75 8.93
N ALA A 342 -16.49 -11.77 8.43
CA ALA A 342 -17.08 -12.80 9.28
C ALA A 342 -15.99 -13.61 10.01
N GLY A 343 -14.94 -13.99 9.30
CA GLY A 343 -13.79 -14.71 9.89
C GLY A 343 -13.11 -13.92 11.01
N THR A 344 -12.93 -12.59 10.87
CA THR A 344 -12.36 -11.77 11.94
C THR A 344 -13.22 -11.78 13.20
N VAL A 345 -14.55 -11.76 13.09
CA VAL A 345 -15.44 -11.84 14.26
C VAL A 345 -15.39 -13.25 14.87
N VAL A 346 -15.51 -14.30 14.05
CA VAL A 346 -15.54 -15.69 14.53
C VAL A 346 -14.24 -16.06 15.25
N PHE A 347 -13.10 -15.83 14.63
CA PHE A 347 -11.81 -16.21 15.21
C PHE A 347 -11.38 -15.28 16.35
N GLY A 348 -11.71 -13.98 16.27
CA GLY A 348 -11.52 -13.06 17.39
C GLY A 348 -12.32 -13.48 18.63
N THR A 349 -13.60 -13.86 18.44
CA THR A 349 -14.43 -14.43 19.52
C THR A 349 -13.87 -15.78 20.00
N GLY A 350 -13.30 -16.56 19.09
CA GLY A 350 -12.62 -17.81 19.42
C GLY A 350 -11.46 -17.61 20.41
N ILE A 351 -10.68 -16.51 20.31
CA ILE A 351 -9.64 -16.17 21.29
C ILE A 351 -10.27 -15.89 22.66
N VAL A 352 -11.34 -15.08 22.71
CA VAL A 352 -12.01 -14.72 23.98
C VAL A 352 -12.56 -15.97 24.67
N VAL A 353 -13.20 -16.87 23.93
CA VAL A 353 -13.72 -18.12 24.46
C VAL A 353 -12.61 -19.02 24.94
N ALA A 354 -11.56 -19.19 24.17
CA ALA A 354 -10.42 -20.04 24.53
C ALA A 354 -9.70 -19.53 25.79
N ASP A 355 -9.52 -18.22 25.92
CA ASP A 355 -8.93 -17.61 27.11
C ASP A 355 -9.83 -17.80 28.35
N SER A 356 -11.15 -17.59 28.21
CA SER A 356 -12.12 -17.81 29.30
C SER A 356 -12.19 -19.28 29.77
N MET A 357 -11.90 -20.22 28.86
CA MET A 357 -11.84 -21.66 29.17
C MET A 357 -10.46 -22.10 29.71
N GLY A 358 -9.50 -21.18 29.81
CA GLY A 358 -8.15 -21.48 30.28
C GLY A 358 -7.35 -22.40 29.36
N LEU A 359 -7.60 -22.39 28.05
CA LEU A 359 -6.91 -23.26 27.07
C LEU A 359 -5.45 -22.84 26.82
N GLY A 360 -4.99 -21.79 27.48
CA GLY A 360 -3.60 -21.35 27.47
C GLY A 360 -3.10 -20.93 26.09
N LEU A 361 -1.81 -21.13 25.87
CA LEU A 361 -1.10 -20.61 24.68
C LEU A 361 -1.72 -21.06 23.36
N TRP A 362 -2.01 -22.35 23.19
CA TRP A 362 -2.56 -22.88 21.93
C TRP A 362 -3.99 -22.40 21.67
N GLY A 363 -4.79 -22.20 22.74
CA GLY A 363 -6.11 -21.59 22.66
C GLY A 363 -6.08 -20.15 22.15
N THR A 364 -4.98 -19.43 22.38
CA THR A 364 -4.77 -18.08 21.81
C THR A 364 -4.16 -18.15 20.42
N MET A 365 -3.11 -18.92 20.19
CA MET A 365 -2.33 -18.92 18.95
C MET A 365 -3.12 -19.37 17.72
N VAL A 366 -3.89 -20.47 17.84
CA VAL A 366 -4.61 -21.03 16.68
C VAL A 366 -5.71 -20.10 16.18
N PRO A 367 -6.63 -19.59 17.01
CA PRO A 367 -7.62 -18.63 16.54
C PRO A 367 -6.97 -17.30 16.09
N LEU A 368 -5.87 -16.86 16.70
CA LEU A 368 -5.15 -15.67 16.31
C LEU A 368 -4.58 -15.80 14.89
N PHE A 369 -3.94 -16.92 14.55
CA PHE A 369 -3.46 -17.19 13.20
C PHE A 369 -4.59 -17.15 12.18
N LEU A 370 -5.75 -17.73 12.50
CA LEU A 370 -6.93 -17.73 11.62
C LEU A 370 -7.55 -16.33 11.50
N PHE A 371 -7.55 -15.54 12.58
CA PHE A 371 -7.95 -14.14 12.54
C PHE A 371 -7.07 -13.34 11.59
N ILE A 372 -5.76 -13.43 11.73
CA ILE A 372 -4.77 -12.71 10.92
C ILE A 372 -4.87 -13.15 9.45
N THR A 373 -5.07 -14.43 9.20
CA THR A 373 -5.34 -14.95 7.86
C THR A 373 -6.62 -14.36 7.28
N SER A 374 -7.68 -14.24 8.09
CA SER A 374 -8.94 -13.62 7.68
C SER A 374 -8.79 -12.16 7.31
N VAL A 375 -8.00 -11.39 8.07
CA VAL A 375 -7.62 -10.00 7.71
C VAL A 375 -6.91 -9.97 6.36
N GLY A 376 -5.99 -10.91 6.10
CA GLY A 376 -5.29 -11.04 4.83
C GLY A 376 -6.22 -11.19 3.63
N PHE A 377 -7.33 -11.94 3.77
CA PHE A 377 -8.36 -12.03 2.72
C PHE A 377 -9.00 -10.68 2.40
N GLY A 378 -9.11 -9.79 3.37
CA GLY A 378 -9.75 -8.48 3.21
C GLY A 378 -8.93 -7.49 2.38
N PHE A 379 -7.60 -7.50 2.49
CA PHE A 379 -6.74 -6.47 1.90
C PHE A 379 -6.91 -6.26 0.39
N PRO A 380 -6.79 -7.28 -0.47
CA PRO A 380 -6.98 -7.07 -1.91
C PRO A 380 -8.42 -6.71 -2.27
N CYS A 381 -9.40 -7.22 -1.54
CA CYS A 381 -10.80 -6.94 -1.79
C CYS A 381 -11.17 -5.48 -1.48
N VAL A 382 -10.70 -4.95 -0.35
CA VAL A 382 -10.82 -3.53 0.01
C VAL A 382 -10.18 -2.65 -1.06
N GLN A 383 -8.94 -2.98 -1.49
CA GLN A 383 -8.24 -2.23 -2.52
C GLN A 383 -9.01 -2.19 -3.85
N VAL A 384 -9.47 -3.35 -4.32
CA VAL A 384 -10.21 -3.46 -5.59
C VAL A 384 -11.52 -2.67 -5.52
N LEU A 385 -12.34 -2.89 -4.49
CA LEU A 385 -13.63 -2.21 -4.34
C LEU A 385 -13.50 -0.69 -4.17
N ALA A 386 -12.41 -0.22 -3.54
CA ALA A 386 -12.14 1.20 -3.38
C ALA A 386 -11.72 1.88 -4.70
N LEU A 387 -10.97 1.18 -5.56
CA LEU A 387 -10.35 1.81 -6.73
C LEU A 387 -11.15 1.61 -8.03
N ASP A 388 -11.92 0.53 -8.14
CA ASP A 388 -12.62 0.15 -9.36
C ASP A 388 -13.52 1.28 -9.90
N ARG A 389 -14.26 1.95 -9.03
CA ARG A 389 -15.19 3.02 -9.40
C ARG A 389 -14.53 4.40 -9.60
N HIS A 390 -13.26 4.52 -9.26
CA HIS A 390 -12.54 5.81 -9.20
C HIS A 390 -11.33 5.89 -10.14
N GLY A 391 -11.38 5.26 -11.33
CA GLY A 391 -10.25 5.14 -12.26
C GLY A 391 -9.48 6.45 -12.50
N LYS A 392 -10.18 7.59 -12.76
CA LYS A 392 -9.56 8.91 -12.93
C LYS A 392 -9.03 9.53 -11.64
N ALA A 393 -9.52 9.08 -10.47
CA ALA A 393 -9.14 9.57 -9.15
C ALA A 393 -8.49 8.47 -8.28
N ALA A 394 -8.02 7.38 -8.90
CA ALA A 394 -7.48 6.20 -8.20
C ALA A 394 -6.33 6.54 -7.23
N GLY A 395 -5.47 7.49 -7.57
CA GLY A 395 -4.41 7.98 -6.68
C GLY A 395 -4.97 8.67 -5.43
N THR A 396 -6.01 9.51 -5.61
CA THR A 396 -6.70 10.17 -4.49
C THR A 396 -7.43 9.16 -3.61
N ALA A 397 -8.14 8.20 -4.21
CA ALA A 397 -8.83 7.13 -3.48
C ALA A 397 -7.85 6.27 -2.69
N ALA A 398 -6.71 5.88 -3.27
CA ALA A 398 -5.68 5.11 -2.60
C ALA A 398 -5.04 5.87 -1.42
N SER A 399 -4.76 7.17 -1.57
CA SER A 399 -4.19 7.98 -0.49
C SER A 399 -5.17 8.20 0.67
N ILE A 400 -6.47 8.41 0.39
CA ILE A 400 -7.50 8.48 1.43
C ILE A 400 -7.61 7.14 2.16
N LEU A 401 -7.70 6.03 1.41
CA LEU A 401 -7.80 4.68 1.98
C LEU A 401 -6.63 4.40 2.92
N GLY A 402 -5.41 4.63 2.45
CA GLY A 402 -4.21 4.41 3.26
C GLY A 402 -4.16 5.32 4.50
N ALA A 403 -4.48 6.60 4.35
CA ALA A 403 -4.49 7.54 5.46
C ALA A 403 -5.53 7.19 6.53
N VAL A 404 -6.73 6.78 6.12
CA VAL A 404 -7.77 6.34 7.05
C VAL A 404 -7.40 5.02 7.72
N ASN A 405 -6.84 4.06 6.96
CA ASN A 405 -6.39 2.79 7.52
C ASN A 405 -5.38 3.02 8.65
N PHE A 406 -4.32 3.80 8.41
CA PHE A 406 -3.31 4.09 9.43
C PHE A 406 -3.84 5.01 10.52
N GLY A 407 -4.59 6.05 10.19
CA GLY A 407 -5.12 7.01 11.16
C GLY A 407 -6.09 6.37 12.15
N VAL A 408 -7.04 5.56 11.66
CA VAL A 408 -8.02 4.87 12.51
C VAL A 408 -7.34 3.77 13.33
N ALA A 409 -6.43 2.99 12.71
CA ALA A 409 -5.67 1.99 13.43
C ALA A 409 -4.80 2.61 14.55
N GLY A 410 -4.16 3.75 14.28
CA GLY A 410 -3.41 4.50 15.29
C GLY A 410 -4.28 5.00 16.45
N ALA A 411 -5.54 5.35 16.18
CA ALA A 411 -6.48 5.78 17.22
C ALA A 411 -7.04 4.59 18.04
N VAL A 412 -7.25 3.44 17.42
CA VAL A 412 -7.90 2.28 18.03
C VAL A 412 -6.91 1.38 18.76
N SER A 413 -5.70 1.16 18.22
CA SER A 413 -4.76 0.20 18.80
C SER A 413 -4.38 0.44 20.27
N PRO A 414 -4.24 1.70 20.77
CA PRO A 414 -3.94 1.94 22.18
C PRO A 414 -5.08 1.59 23.14
N LEU A 415 -6.30 1.39 22.63
CA LEU A 415 -7.43 0.98 23.46
C LEU A 415 -7.17 -0.35 24.19
N VAL A 416 -6.38 -1.23 23.60
CA VAL A 416 -5.99 -2.50 24.27
C VAL A 416 -5.21 -2.20 25.55
N GLY A 417 -4.17 -1.36 25.48
CA GLY A 417 -3.40 -0.96 26.64
C GLY A 417 -4.23 -0.20 27.68
N TRP A 418 -5.13 0.67 27.23
CA TRP A 418 -6.02 1.41 28.13
C TRP A 418 -7.02 0.50 28.85
N LEU A 419 -7.62 -0.47 28.16
CA LEU A 419 -8.52 -1.46 28.76
C LEU A 419 -7.78 -2.43 29.71
N SER A 420 -6.48 -2.58 29.54
CA SER A 420 -5.62 -3.47 30.33
C SER A 420 -4.90 -2.75 31.48
N ALA A 421 -5.15 -1.47 31.70
CA ALA A 421 -4.37 -0.63 32.62
C ALA A 421 -4.32 -1.15 34.08
N SER A 422 -5.32 -1.91 34.52
CA SER A 422 -5.40 -2.44 35.89
C SER A 422 -4.92 -3.89 36.05
N ALA A 423 -4.93 -4.69 34.98
CA ALA A 423 -4.73 -6.13 35.06
C ALA A 423 -3.62 -6.67 34.14
N GLY A 424 -2.95 -5.79 33.40
CA GLY A 424 -2.03 -6.19 32.32
C GLY A 424 -2.75 -6.61 31.04
N ILE A 425 -1.99 -6.80 29.97
CA ILE A 425 -2.53 -7.18 28.66
C ILE A 425 -2.83 -8.68 28.66
N THR A 426 -4.10 -9.04 28.46
CA THR A 426 -4.57 -10.42 28.33
C THR A 426 -5.01 -10.73 26.89
N ALA A 427 -5.12 -12.02 26.56
CA ALA A 427 -5.66 -12.44 25.27
C ALA A 427 -7.10 -11.93 25.07
N THR A 428 -7.92 -11.94 26.13
CA THR A 428 -9.29 -11.42 26.11
C THR A 428 -9.35 -9.93 25.84
N THR A 429 -8.52 -9.09 26.48
CA THR A 429 -8.54 -7.62 26.25
C THR A 429 -8.12 -7.28 24.84
N MET A 430 -7.07 -7.91 24.32
CA MET A 430 -6.63 -7.77 22.93
C MET A 430 -7.74 -8.19 21.96
N ALA A 431 -8.28 -9.39 22.11
CA ALA A 431 -9.28 -9.95 21.23
C ALA A 431 -10.62 -9.18 21.26
N SER A 432 -11.01 -8.60 22.41
CA SER A 432 -12.24 -7.79 22.52
C SER A 432 -12.21 -6.58 21.61
N VAL A 433 -11.06 -5.87 21.52
CA VAL A 433 -10.89 -4.74 20.59
C VAL A 433 -10.91 -5.25 19.14
N MET A 434 -10.23 -6.37 18.86
CA MET A 434 -10.20 -6.99 17.53
C MET A 434 -11.61 -7.40 17.06
N VAL A 435 -12.42 -8.01 17.94
CA VAL A 435 -13.83 -8.38 17.66
C VAL A 435 -14.68 -7.13 17.43
N GLY A 436 -14.54 -6.10 18.27
CA GLY A 436 -15.22 -4.83 18.08
C GLY A 436 -14.99 -4.22 16.71
N CYS A 437 -13.74 -4.20 16.25
CA CYS A 437 -13.39 -3.80 14.89
C CYS A 437 -14.04 -4.70 13.83
N GLY A 438 -14.01 -6.01 14.01
CA GLY A 438 -14.64 -6.98 13.10
C GLY A 438 -16.15 -6.77 12.99
N VAL A 439 -16.84 -6.56 14.11
CA VAL A 439 -18.28 -6.28 14.13
C VAL A 439 -18.62 -5.00 13.36
N ILE A 440 -17.87 -3.92 13.60
CA ILE A 440 -18.07 -2.66 12.85
C ILE A 440 -17.84 -2.89 11.35
N ALA A 441 -16.82 -3.66 10.98
CA ALA A 441 -16.55 -4.00 9.57
C ALA A 441 -17.70 -4.81 8.95
N VAL A 442 -18.27 -5.79 9.66
CA VAL A 442 -19.46 -6.56 9.22
C VAL A 442 -20.65 -5.63 9.05
N LEU A 443 -20.93 -4.77 10.04
CA LEU A 443 -22.04 -3.80 9.96
C LEU A 443 -21.86 -2.85 8.76
N ALA A 444 -20.67 -2.32 8.55
CA ALA A 444 -20.39 -1.45 7.41
C ALA A 444 -20.58 -2.17 6.07
N LEU A 445 -20.20 -3.45 5.98
CA LEU A 445 -20.39 -4.27 4.78
C LEU A 445 -21.88 -4.43 4.44
N TRP A 446 -22.69 -4.84 5.43
CA TRP A 446 -24.09 -5.15 5.17
C TRP A 446 -25.01 -3.93 5.11
N LEU A 447 -24.74 -2.87 5.89
CA LEU A 447 -25.58 -1.67 5.94
C LEU A 447 -25.15 -0.62 4.90
N ILE A 448 -23.84 -0.44 4.67
CA ILE A 448 -23.32 0.61 3.80
C ILE A 448 -22.98 0.06 2.41
N VAL A 449 -22.11 -0.92 2.30
CA VAL A 449 -21.67 -1.47 1.00
C VAL A 449 -22.81 -2.24 0.32
N ARG A 450 -23.51 -3.08 1.07
CA ARG A 450 -24.60 -3.97 0.58
C ARG A 450 -24.10 -4.87 -0.57
N PRO A 451 -23.41 -5.99 -0.29
CA PRO A 451 -22.70 -6.80 -1.30
C PRO A 451 -23.57 -7.24 -2.48
N ARG A 452 -24.87 -7.45 -2.25
CA ARG A 452 -25.85 -7.84 -3.30
C ARG A 452 -26.11 -6.74 -4.34
N THR A 453 -25.81 -5.47 -4.02
CA THR A 453 -26.04 -4.32 -4.91
C THR A 453 -24.77 -3.89 -5.66
N VAL A 454 -23.62 -4.45 -5.31
CA VAL A 454 -22.36 -4.20 -6.01
C VAL A 454 -22.38 -5.00 -7.31
N GLN A 455 -22.30 -4.32 -8.46
CA GLN A 455 -22.22 -4.99 -9.76
C GLN A 455 -20.98 -5.91 -9.77
N ALA A 456 -21.19 -7.14 -10.26
CA ALA A 456 -20.07 -8.04 -10.49
C ALA A 456 -19.09 -7.37 -11.47
N LEU A 457 -17.80 -7.41 -11.14
CA LEU A 457 -16.77 -6.98 -12.08
C LEU A 457 -16.94 -7.84 -13.33
N THR A 458 -17.28 -7.21 -14.47
CA THR A 458 -17.30 -7.90 -15.76
C THR A 458 -15.88 -8.37 -16.07
N PRO A 459 -15.69 -9.64 -16.45
CA PRO A 459 -14.38 -10.21 -16.73
C PRO A 459 -13.65 -9.53 -17.90
#